data_6b3d354ed21f17ed291db2a6484d0c3c
#
_entry.id   6b3d354ed21f17ed291db2a6484d0c3c
#
_cell.length_a   1.000
_cell.length_b   1.000
_cell.length_c   1.000
_cell.angle_alpha   90.00
_cell.angle_beta   90.00
_cell.angle_gamma   90.00
#
_symmetry.space_group_name_H-M   'P 1'
#
loop_
_entity.id
_entity.type
_entity.pdbx_description
1 polymer ?
#
loop_
_entity_poly.entity_id
_entity_poly.type
_entity_poly.pdbx_seq_one_letter_code
_entity_poly.pdbx_strand_id
1 'polypeptide(L)'
;MNGFSDKVKQKLGYYVYALADPRDNKIFYIGKGINNRIFQHEEKLDNSNKSNRIKEILSSGNKIKKLIISYGLSEKEAFVAESALINIMNYIDPQSLTNVVSGHHTAPVITAEDFEKIYGAEILWKEDIFRNLLIVKINSLYKYDMSDSQVMECARGHWIIDTKRAENCDYLIAVNHGLIVGVYENMKWYSSGVETPFYPRLCKENLSRSNRKYCTCQAVNKPNIYINKNVADLVNMTQNPVSYINGRKNTAKVLKPYYEKFINNSMDIHDFEMNFGNDLVKMGFKLGSFNDSKYEYNNKNILNITDYKQLKKMLKHTDYSTATSLLISKWRYI
;
A
#
# COMPACT_ATOMS: atom_id res chain seq x y z
N MET A 1 -18.30 -40.39 19.42
CA MET A 1 -18.60 -39.30 20.37
C MET A 1 -19.24 -38.19 19.57
N ASN A 2 -20.51 -37.83 19.86
CA ASN A 2 -21.28 -36.87 19.03
C ASN A 2 -21.44 -35.51 19.76
N GLY A 3 -20.80 -35.34 20.92
CA GLY A 3 -20.86 -34.07 21.66
C GLY A 3 -20.19 -34.22 23.05
N PHE A 4 -19.99 -33.07 23.68
CA PHE A 4 -19.51 -32.94 25.05
C PHE A 4 -20.68 -32.98 26.05
N SER A 5 -20.47 -33.56 27.21
CA SER A 5 -21.40 -33.44 28.35
C SER A 5 -21.44 -32.00 28.86
N ASP A 6 -22.51 -31.63 29.58
CA ASP A 6 -22.67 -30.26 30.08
C ASP A 6 -21.56 -29.84 31.04
N LYS A 7 -21.05 -30.79 31.86
CA LYS A 7 -19.89 -30.56 32.72
C LYS A 7 -18.63 -30.21 31.92
N VAL A 8 -18.42 -30.87 30.78
CA VAL A 8 -17.28 -30.57 29.88
C VAL A 8 -17.48 -29.22 29.16
N LYS A 9 -18.69 -28.92 28.70
CA LYS A 9 -18.99 -27.62 28.06
C LYS A 9 -18.72 -26.44 29.00
N GLN A 10 -19.12 -26.54 30.29
CA GLN A 10 -18.81 -25.53 31.30
C GLN A 10 -17.32 -25.33 31.50
N LYS A 11 -16.53 -26.41 31.53
CA LYS A 11 -15.08 -26.37 31.70
C LYS A 11 -14.37 -25.80 30.44
N LEU A 12 -14.91 -26.07 29.24
CA LEU A 12 -14.32 -25.61 27.97
C LEU A 12 -14.46 -24.09 27.79
N GLY A 13 -15.61 -23.48 28.13
CA GLY A 13 -15.86 -22.10 27.77
C GLY A 13 -15.72 -21.88 26.26
N TYR A 14 -15.13 -20.74 25.86
CA TYR A 14 -14.61 -20.63 24.50
C TYR A 14 -13.29 -21.40 24.38
N TYR A 15 -13.07 -21.98 23.22
CA TYR A 15 -11.89 -22.79 22.95
C TYR A 15 -11.43 -22.65 21.50
N VAL A 16 -10.17 -22.93 21.26
CA VAL A 16 -9.59 -23.06 19.92
C VAL A 16 -9.32 -24.56 19.67
N TYR A 17 -9.65 -25.01 18.48
CA TYR A 17 -9.52 -26.40 18.08
C TYR A 17 -8.94 -26.54 16.68
N ALA A 18 -8.43 -27.74 16.38
CA ALA A 18 -8.04 -28.13 15.05
C ALA A 18 -8.73 -29.42 14.59
N LEU A 19 -8.90 -29.53 13.29
CA LEU A 19 -9.25 -30.78 12.61
C LEU A 19 -8.01 -31.30 11.90
N ALA A 20 -7.66 -32.55 12.13
CA ALA A 20 -6.52 -33.19 11.52
C ALA A 20 -6.92 -34.49 10.80
N ASP A 21 -6.23 -34.73 9.70
CA ASP A 21 -6.36 -35.98 8.97
C ASP A 21 -5.66 -37.13 9.78
N PRO A 22 -6.35 -38.18 10.15
CA PRO A 22 -5.75 -39.26 10.95
C PRO A 22 -4.71 -40.10 10.18
N ARG A 23 -4.69 -40.01 8.83
CA ARG A 23 -3.79 -40.80 7.98
C ARG A 23 -2.33 -40.28 8.04
N ASP A 24 -2.17 -38.94 8.19
CA ASP A 24 -0.86 -38.28 8.19
C ASP A 24 -0.66 -37.33 9.39
N ASN A 25 -1.68 -37.18 10.24
CA ASN A 25 -1.75 -36.25 11.38
C ASN A 25 -1.64 -34.77 11.00
N LYS A 26 -1.81 -34.41 9.73
CA LYS A 26 -1.75 -33.01 9.31
C LYS A 26 -3.03 -32.26 9.67
N ILE A 27 -2.85 -31.10 10.28
CA ILE A 27 -3.94 -30.16 10.54
C ILE A 27 -4.35 -29.53 9.22
N PHE A 28 -5.65 -29.60 8.91
CA PHE A 28 -6.22 -28.99 7.71
C PHE A 28 -7.22 -27.87 8.02
N TYR A 29 -7.61 -27.69 9.28
CA TYR A 29 -8.52 -26.63 9.69
C TYR A 29 -8.28 -26.23 11.14
N ILE A 30 -8.32 -24.94 11.42
CA ILE A 30 -8.28 -24.36 12.77
C ILE A 30 -9.54 -23.51 12.94
N GLY A 31 -10.13 -23.53 14.14
CA GLY A 31 -11.32 -22.75 14.44
C GLY A 31 -11.51 -22.46 15.92
N LYS A 32 -12.24 -21.38 16.20
CA LYS A 32 -12.75 -21.11 17.55
C LYS A 32 -14.14 -21.74 17.74
N GLY A 33 -14.46 -22.08 18.96
CA GLY A 33 -15.75 -22.68 19.29
C GLY A 33 -16.22 -22.45 20.70
N ILE A 34 -17.50 -22.72 20.88
CA ILE A 34 -18.17 -22.85 22.18
C ILE A 34 -19.04 -24.10 22.14
N ASN A 35 -19.28 -24.74 23.26
CA ASN A 35 -20.10 -25.95 23.35
C ASN A 35 -19.64 -27.07 22.36
N ASN A 36 -20.54 -27.57 21.54
CA ASN A 36 -20.30 -28.67 20.59
C ASN A 36 -19.81 -28.23 19.21
N ARG A 37 -19.33 -27.00 19.04
CA ARG A 37 -18.94 -26.43 17.72
C ARG A 37 -18.00 -27.33 16.92
N ILE A 38 -17.03 -27.97 17.55
CA ILE A 38 -16.05 -28.85 16.90
C ILE A 38 -16.68 -30.06 16.19
N PHE A 39 -17.86 -30.52 16.63
CA PHE A 39 -18.56 -31.67 16.02
C PHE A 39 -19.44 -31.30 14.85
N GLN A 40 -19.86 -30.03 14.73
CA GLN A 40 -20.80 -29.56 13.70
C GLN A 40 -20.26 -29.62 12.26
N HIS A 41 -18.93 -29.73 12.09
CA HIS A 41 -18.31 -29.76 10.79
C HIS A 41 -18.63 -31.01 9.95
N GLU A 42 -18.97 -32.13 10.57
CA GLU A 42 -19.36 -33.36 9.90
C GLU A 42 -20.88 -33.38 9.59
N GLU A 43 -21.67 -32.56 10.28
CA GLU A 43 -23.11 -32.50 10.11
C GLU A 43 -23.54 -31.59 8.94
N LYS A 44 -22.75 -30.55 8.66
CA LYS A 44 -23.08 -29.53 7.64
C LYS A 44 -21.96 -29.45 6.62
N LEU A 45 -22.00 -30.35 5.63
CA LEU A 45 -21.04 -30.40 4.54
C LEU A 45 -21.57 -29.59 3.35
N ASP A 46 -20.76 -28.64 2.90
CA ASP A 46 -20.98 -27.80 1.71
C ASP A 46 -19.94 -28.13 0.61
N ASN A 47 -19.75 -27.24 -0.36
CA ASN A 47 -18.77 -27.39 -1.42
C ASN A 47 -17.43 -26.68 -1.10
N SER A 48 -17.18 -26.32 0.15
CA SER A 48 -15.90 -25.72 0.57
C SER A 48 -14.75 -26.74 0.57
N ASN A 49 -13.52 -26.24 0.45
CA ASN A 49 -12.31 -27.07 0.54
C ASN A 49 -12.27 -27.88 1.85
N LYS A 50 -12.71 -27.30 2.96
CA LYS A 50 -12.84 -27.95 4.25
C LYS A 50 -13.81 -29.15 4.15
N SER A 51 -15.00 -28.93 3.63
CA SER A 51 -16.02 -29.99 3.49
C SER A 51 -15.57 -31.10 2.54
N ASN A 52 -14.88 -30.75 1.47
CA ASN A 52 -14.32 -31.73 0.53
C ASN A 52 -13.25 -32.60 1.22
N ARG A 53 -12.36 -32.00 2.03
CA ARG A 53 -11.37 -32.75 2.82
C ARG A 53 -12.02 -33.68 3.86
N ILE A 54 -13.07 -33.21 4.52
CA ILE A 54 -13.87 -34.00 5.46
C ILE A 54 -14.50 -35.21 4.74
N LYS A 55 -15.15 -35.01 3.60
CA LYS A 55 -15.76 -36.08 2.79
C LYS A 55 -14.73 -37.14 2.37
N GLU A 56 -13.53 -36.71 1.94
CA GLU A 56 -12.44 -37.60 1.55
C GLU A 56 -12.00 -38.50 2.71
N ILE A 57 -11.80 -37.93 3.91
CA ILE A 57 -11.39 -38.69 5.09
C ILE A 57 -12.48 -39.69 5.49
N LEU A 58 -13.73 -39.27 5.52
CA LEU A 58 -14.84 -40.16 5.89
C LEU A 58 -15.04 -41.29 4.87
N SER A 59 -14.94 -41.01 3.56
CA SER A 59 -15.06 -42.01 2.50
C SER A 59 -13.95 -43.05 2.53
N SER A 60 -12.80 -42.73 3.07
CA SER A 60 -11.71 -43.71 3.31
C SER A 60 -11.90 -44.55 4.57
N GLY A 61 -13.04 -44.49 5.24
CA GLY A 61 -13.37 -45.26 6.46
C GLY A 61 -12.72 -44.69 7.73
N ASN A 62 -12.11 -43.54 7.66
CA ASN A 62 -11.44 -42.91 8.79
C ASN A 62 -12.35 -41.88 9.50
N LYS A 63 -12.06 -41.60 10.79
CA LYS A 63 -12.72 -40.56 11.57
C LYS A 63 -11.80 -39.35 11.72
N ILE A 64 -12.32 -38.13 11.54
CA ILE A 64 -11.55 -36.92 11.71
C ILE A 64 -11.00 -36.82 13.13
N LYS A 65 -9.72 -36.55 13.25
CA LYS A 65 -9.07 -36.28 14.53
C LYS A 65 -9.40 -34.84 14.96
N LYS A 66 -10.08 -34.72 16.11
CA LYS A 66 -10.50 -33.46 16.70
C LYS A 66 -9.57 -33.13 17.86
N LEU A 67 -8.89 -31.99 17.80
CA LEU A 67 -7.91 -31.53 18.78
C LEU A 67 -8.40 -30.28 19.49
N ILE A 68 -8.41 -30.24 20.80
CA ILE A 68 -8.56 -29.00 21.58
C ILE A 68 -7.17 -28.45 21.82
N ILE A 69 -6.92 -27.22 21.32
CA ILE A 69 -5.61 -26.56 21.40
C ILE A 69 -5.55 -25.69 22.67
N SER A 70 -6.60 -24.92 22.93
CA SER A 70 -6.70 -24.08 24.11
C SER A 70 -8.17 -23.99 24.55
N TYR A 71 -8.45 -23.85 25.84
CA TYR A 71 -9.80 -23.83 26.39
C TYR A 71 -9.89 -22.92 27.63
N GLY A 72 -11.12 -22.65 28.10
CA GLY A 72 -11.36 -21.76 29.22
C GLY A 72 -11.14 -20.28 28.89
N LEU A 73 -11.26 -19.93 27.61
CA LEU A 73 -10.99 -18.60 27.09
C LEU A 73 -12.26 -17.75 27.10
N SER A 74 -12.09 -16.43 27.12
CA SER A 74 -13.10 -15.48 26.66
C SER A 74 -13.21 -15.54 25.13
N GLU A 75 -14.28 -15.01 24.57
CA GLU A 75 -14.45 -14.97 23.12
C GLU A 75 -13.31 -14.23 22.41
N LYS A 76 -12.88 -13.09 22.99
CA LYS A 76 -11.79 -12.26 22.46
C LYS A 76 -10.45 -13.01 22.46
N GLU A 77 -10.14 -13.70 23.54
CA GLU A 77 -8.90 -14.52 23.63
C GLU A 77 -8.93 -15.68 22.64
N ALA A 78 -10.05 -16.39 22.51
CA ALA A 78 -10.20 -17.45 21.52
C ALA A 78 -10.02 -16.95 20.10
N PHE A 79 -10.50 -15.73 19.81
CA PHE A 79 -10.36 -15.10 18.51
C PHE A 79 -8.89 -14.76 18.17
N VAL A 80 -8.16 -14.18 19.12
CA VAL A 80 -6.74 -13.86 18.95
C VAL A 80 -5.90 -15.14 18.78
N ALA A 81 -6.16 -16.16 19.62
CA ALA A 81 -5.44 -17.42 19.53
C ALA A 81 -5.70 -18.17 18.22
N GLU A 82 -6.95 -18.25 17.76
CA GLU A 82 -7.31 -18.82 16.45
C GLU A 82 -6.53 -18.13 15.32
N SER A 83 -6.56 -16.80 15.29
CA SER A 83 -5.89 -16.01 14.26
C SER A 83 -4.37 -16.20 14.26
N ALA A 84 -3.74 -16.20 15.43
CA ALA A 84 -2.30 -16.41 15.54
C ALA A 84 -1.88 -17.81 15.04
N LEU A 85 -2.66 -18.83 15.36
CA LEU A 85 -2.41 -20.19 14.89
C LEU A 85 -2.60 -20.35 13.37
N ILE A 86 -3.65 -19.74 12.81
CA ILE A 86 -3.84 -19.73 11.36
C ILE A 86 -2.68 -19.02 10.65
N ASN A 87 -2.23 -17.89 11.18
CA ASN A 87 -1.13 -17.14 10.60
C ASN A 87 0.19 -17.93 10.61
N ILE A 88 0.54 -18.55 11.74
CA ILE A 88 1.78 -19.32 11.82
C ILE A 88 1.73 -20.59 10.95
N MET A 89 0.60 -21.26 10.88
CA MET A 89 0.44 -22.42 9.99
C MET A 89 0.55 -22.03 8.51
N ASN A 90 -0.07 -20.93 8.10
CA ASN A 90 0.07 -20.42 6.74
C ASN A 90 1.49 -19.92 6.42
N TYR A 91 2.26 -19.48 7.42
CA TYR A 91 3.67 -19.11 7.25
C TYR A 91 4.53 -20.35 7.03
N ILE A 92 4.28 -21.43 7.77
CA ILE A 92 5.02 -22.70 7.67
C ILE A 92 4.67 -23.43 6.36
N ASP A 93 3.38 -23.56 6.06
CA ASP A 93 2.88 -24.23 4.86
C ASP A 93 1.60 -23.55 4.37
N PRO A 94 1.72 -22.64 3.35
CA PRO A 94 0.59 -21.85 2.83
C PRO A 94 -0.56 -22.67 2.26
N GLN A 95 -0.39 -23.96 2.03
CA GLN A 95 -1.41 -24.85 1.45
C GLN A 95 -1.97 -25.85 2.47
N SER A 96 -1.51 -25.85 3.71
CA SER A 96 -1.92 -26.83 4.72
C SER A 96 -3.36 -26.64 5.20
N LEU A 97 -3.82 -25.40 5.33
CA LEU A 97 -5.12 -25.09 5.89
C LEU A 97 -6.20 -24.86 4.82
N THR A 98 -7.40 -25.33 5.11
CA THR A 98 -8.62 -25.05 4.33
C THR A 98 -9.40 -23.83 4.82
N ASN A 99 -8.82 -23.04 5.73
CA ASN A 99 -9.40 -21.81 6.20
C ASN A 99 -9.48 -20.78 5.07
N VAL A 100 -10.68 -20.29 4.75
CA VAL A 100 -10.92 -19.32 3.65
C VAL A 100 -10.52 -17.90 4.06
N VAL A 101 -10.52 -17.61 5.35
CA VAL A 101 -10.24 -16.28 5.91
C VAL A 101 -9.02 -16.39 6.79
N SER A 102 -7.97 -15.65 6.43
CA SER A 102 -6.92 -15.28 7.38
C SER A 102 -7.59 -14.54 8.53
N GLY A 103 -7.32 -14.94 9.77
CA GLY A 103 -8.05 -14.45 10.94
C GLY A 103 -8.27 -12.93 10.90
N HIS A 104 -9.50 -12.50 11.15
CA HIS A 104 -9.84 -11.08 11.20
C HIS A 104 -9.01 -10.37 12.28
N HIS A 105 -8.38 -9.24 11.95
CA HIS A 105 -7.65 -8.34 12.85
C HIS A 105 -6.29 -8.77 13.41
N THR A 106 -5.62 -9.77 12.87
CA THR A 106 -4.24 -10.05 13.28
C THR A 106 -3.25 -9.60 12.21
N ALA A 107 -2.17 -8.99 12.66
CA ALA A 107 -1.01 -8.71 11.81
C ALA A 107 -0.44 -10.04 11.25
N PRO A 108 0.06 -10.06 10.02
CA PRO A 108 0.71 -11.24 9.47
C PRO A 108 1.95 -11.62 10.31
N VAL A 109 2.42 -12.87 10.16
CA VAL A 109 3.72 -13.24 10.70
C VAL A 109 4.79 -12.40 10.02
N ILE A 110 5.63 -11.76 10.82
CA ILE A 110 6.66 -10.82 10.37
C ILE A 110 7.96 -11.08 11.13
N THR A 111 9.11 -10.90 10.51
CA THR A 111 10.40 -10.98 11.21
C THR A 111 10.58 -9.79 12.16
N ALA A 112 11.44 -9.97 13.18
CA ALA A 112 11.75 -8.88 14.10
C ALA A 112 12.41 -7.70 13.36
N GLU A 113 13.28 -8.00 12.38
CA GLU A 113 13.94 -7.00 11.54
C GLU A 113 12.96 -6.20 10.69
N ASP A 114 11.95 -6.86 10.14
CA ASP A 114 10.94 -6.17 9.32
C ASP A 114 9.94 -5.42 10.19
N PHE A 115 9.66 -5.92 11.39
CA PHE A 115 8.89 -5.18 12.40
C PHE A 115 9.58 -3.87 12.75
N GLU A 116 10.90 -3.90 13.01
CA GLU A 116 11.70 -2.69 13.27
C GLU A 116 11.71 -1.75 12.06
N LYS A 117 11.88 -2.24 10.84
CA LYS A 117 11.82 -1.42 9.62
C LYS A 117 10.49 -0.71 9.44
N ILE A 118 9.38 -1.37 9.77
CA ILE A 118 8.03 -0.80 9.59
C ILE A 118 7.72 0.24 10.68
N TYR A 119 7.94 -0.14 11.94
CA TYR A 119 7.47 0.65 13.08
C TYR A 119 8.54 1.61 13.61
N GLY A 120 9.84 1.33 13.38
CA GLY A 120 10.95 2.25 13.61
C GLY A 120 11.19 3.25 12.49
N ALA A 121 10.48 3.11 11.34
CA ALA A 121 10.61 4.04 10.24
C ALA A 121 10.14 5.44 10.61
N GLU A 122 10.87 6.45 10.12
CA GLU A 122 10.50 7.85 10.29
C GLU A 122 9.11 8.12 9.70
N ILE A 123 8.26 8.79 10.47
CA ILE A 123 6.91 9.16 10.04
C ILE A 123 6.99 10.24 8.96
N LEU A 124 6.31 10.02 7.84
CA LEU A 124 6.11 11.05 6.84
C LEU A 124 4.89 11.89 7.22
N TRP A 125 5.11 13.10 7.65
CA TRP A 125 4.05 14.02 8.00
C TRP A 125 3.38 14.60 6.75
N LYS A 126 2.09 14.90 6.86
CA LYS A 126 1.31 15.45 5.74
C LYS A 126 1.88 16.76 5.22
N GLU A 127 2.44 17.56 6.11
CA GLU A 127 3.06 18.86 5.84
C GLU A 127 4.35 18.72 5.02
N ASP A 128 5.03 17.58 5.09
CA ASP A 128 6.27 17.28 4.37
C ASP A 128 6.02 16.66 2.98
N ILE A 129 4.76 16.55 2.58
CA ILE A 129 4.39 16.04 1.26
C ILE A 129 4.12 17.20 0.32
N PHE A 130 5.05 17.44 -0.60
CA PHE A 130 5.02 18.54 -1.56
C PHE A 130 4.62 18.11 -2.98
N ARG A 131 4.37 16.83 -3.19
CA ARG A 131 3.99 16.22 -4.46
C ARG A 131 2.63 15.56 -4.38
N ASN A 132 1.93 15.46 -5.51
CA ASN A 132 0.72 14.65 -5.57
C ASN A 132 1.11 13.18 -5.60
N LEU A 133 0.61 12.42 -4.65
CA LEU A 133 0.94 11.01 -4.48
C LEU A 133 -0.30 10.15 -4.75
N LEU A 134 -0.10 9.10 -5.55
CA LEU A 134 -0.99 7.96 -5.63
C LEU A 134 -0.38 6.84 -4.79
N ILE A 135 -1.05 6.44 -3.73
CA ILE A 135 -0.59 5.39 -2.83
C ILE A 135 -1.36 4.12 -3.11
N VAL A 136 -0.65 3.02 -3.31
CA VAL A 136 -1.20 1.67 -3.44
C VAL A 136 -0.68 0.77 -2.33
N LYS A 137 -1.60 0.09 -1.64
CA LYS A 137 -1.26 -0.84 -0.57
C LYS A 137 -1.09 -2.23 -1.15
N ILE A 138 0.13 -2.75 -1.10
CA ILE A 138 0.51 -4.03 -1.69
C ILE A 138 0.66 -5.15 -0.64
N ASN A 139 0.11 -4.97 0.55
CA ASN A 139 0.26 -5.88 1.70
C ASN A 139 0.01 -7.37 1.38
N SER A 140 -0.97 -7.67 0.54
CA SER A 140 -1.32 -9.05 0.16
C SER A 140 -0.38 -9.68 -0.87
N LEU A 141 0.37 -8.86 -1.60
CA LEU A 141 1.27 -9.28 -2.68
C LEU A 141 2.74 -9.22 -2.26
N TYR A 142 3.08 -8.33 -1.34
CA TYR A 142 4.45 -8.08 -0.90
C TYR A 142 5.00 -9.26 -0.10
N LYS A 143 6.24 -9.63 -0.41
CA LYS A 143 7.07 -10.54 0.37
C LYS A 143 8.40 -9.86 0.65
N TYR A 144 8.98 -10.12 1.81
CA TYR A 144 10.19 -9.43 2.28
C TYR A 144 11.47 -9.72 1.46
N ASP A 145 11.46 -10.83 0.72
CA ASP A 145 12.56 -11.24 -0.18
C ASP A 145 12.38 -10.74 -1.63
N MET A 146 11.38 -9.91 -1.88
CA MET A 146 11.14 -9.36 -3.23
C MET A 146 12.24 -8.38 -3.64
N SER A 147 12.69 -8.54 -4.89
CA SER A 147 13.54 -7.53 -5.56
C SER A 147 12.74 -6.25 -5.87
N ASP A 148 13.42 -5.13 -6.08
CA ASP A 148 12.80 -3.85 -6.46
C ASP A 148 11.90 -3.99 -7.70
N SER A 149 12.27 -4.84 -8.67
CA SER A 149 11.47 -5.12 -9.86
C SER A 149 10.18 -5.88 -9.53
N GLN A 150 10.20 -6.80 -8.58
CA GLN A 150 9.02 -7.52 -8.14
C GLN A 150 8.07 -6.61 -7.33
N VAL A 151 8.61 -5.73 -6.48
CA VAL A 151 7.82 -4.70 -5.78
C VAL A 151 7.16 -3.76 -6.78
N MET A 152 7.87 -3.35 -7.83
CA MET A 152 7.31 -2.54 -8.91
C MET A 152 6.15 -3.25 -9.63
N GLU A 153 6.30 -4.55 -9.91
CA GLU A 153 5.22 -5.35 -10.52
C GLU A 153 3.98 -5.41 -9.61
N CYS A 154 4.14 -5.54 -8.30
CA CYS A 154 3.04 -5.46 -7.34
C CYS A 154 2.35 -4.08 -7.36
N ALA A 155 3.14 -2.99 -7.47
CA ALA A 155 2.61 -1.63 -7.51
C ALA A 155 1.83 -1.32 -8.80
N ARG A 156 2.25 -1.88 -9.93
CA ARG A 156 1.62 -1.68 -11.24
C ARG A 156 0.21 -2.25 -11.35
N GLY A 157 -0.10 -3.28 -10.55
CA GLY A 157 -1.16 -4.24 -10.83
C GLY A 157 -2.55 -3.82 -10.46
N HIS A 158 -3.46 -4.00 -11.28
CA HIS A 158 -4.92 -4.05 -11.37
C HIS A 158 -5.70 -3.33 -10.26
N TRP A 159 -5.57 -2.03 -10.20
CA TRP A 159 -6.26 -1.18 -9.24
C TRP A 159 -7.59 -0.64 -9.77
N ILE A 160 -8.56 -0.44 -8.90
CA ILE A 160 -9.75 0.37 -9.19
C ILE A 160 -9.39 1.82 -8.91
N ILE A 161 -9.18 2.61 -9.95
CA ILE A 161 -8.73 4.00 -9.86
C ILE A 161 -9.45 4.90 -10.85
N ASP A 162 -9.48 6.19 -10.53
CA ASP A 162 -9.75 7.25 -11.50
C ASP A 162 -8.45 7.59 -12.25
N THR A 163 -8.39 7.26 -13.54
CA THR A 163 -7.19 7.44 -14.36
C THR A 163 -6.80 8.90 -14.51
N LYS A 164 -7.76 9.83 -14.65
CA LYS A 164 -7.48 11.28 -14.75
C LYS A 164 -6.82 11.78 -13.48
N ARG A 165 -7.31 11.34 -12.33
CA ARG A 165 -6.72 11.71 -11.05
C ARG A 165 -5.34 11.07 -10.84
N ALA A 166 -5.16 9.83 -11.27
CA ALA A 166 -3.90 9.12 -11.18
C ALA A 166 -2.81 9.72 -12.09
N GLU A 167 -3.16 10.16 -13.29
CA GLU A 167 -2.26 10.84 -14.24
C GLU A 167 -1.79 12.22 -13.72
N ASN A 168 -2.56 12.84 -12.84
CA ASN A 168 -2.18 14.10 -12.18
C ASN A 168 -1.28 13.89 -10.94
N CYS A 169 -0.95 12.66 -10.58
CA CYS A 169 -0.01 12.37 -9.51
C CYS A 169 1.43 12.39 -10.03
N ASP A 170 2.33 12.95 -9.23
CA ASP A 170 3.74 13.00 -9.55
C ASP A 170 4.41 11.64 -9.30
N TYR A 171 3.94 10.92 -8.26
CA TYR A 171 4.48 9.61 -7.89
C TYR A 171 3.40 8.58 -7.60
N LEU A 172 3.72 7.33 -7.96
CA LEU A 172 3.06 6.12 -7.45
C LEU A 172 3.90 5.58 -6.29
N ILE A 173 3.29 5.44 -5.14
CA ILE A 173 3.92 5.00 -3.89
C ILE A 173 3.39 3.61 -3.54
N ALA A 174 4.29 2.63 -3.48
CA ALA A 174 3.95 1.29 -2.98
C ALA A 174 4.16 1.22 -1.47
N VAL A 175 3.13 0.79 -0.74
CA VAL A 175 3.14 0.72 0.72
C VAL A 175 2.86 -0.69 1.19
N ASN A 176 3.70 -1.17 2.10
CA ASN A 176 3.50 -2.41 2.85
C ASN A 176 3.36 -2.10 4.34
N HIS A 177 2.19 -2.38 4.93
CA HIS A 177 1.89 -2.14 6.35
C HIS A 177 2.30 -0.75 6.88
N GLY A 178 2.13 0.28 6.06
CA GLY A 178 2.50 1.65 6.39
C GLY A 178 3.88 2.08 5.90
N LEU A 179 4.81 1.16 5.68
CA LEU A 179 6.15 1.47 5.17
C LEU A 179 6.13 1.68 3.65
N ILE A 180 6.74 2.75 3.18
CA ILE A 180 6.97 2.98 1.75
C ILE A 180 8.11 2.08 1.28
N VAL A 181 7.78 1.12 0.41
CA VAL A 181 8.71 0.12 -0.13
C VAL A 181 9.07 0.37 -1.60
N GLY A 182 8.38 1.29 -2.27
CA GLY A 182 8.68 1.66 -3.65
C GLY A 182 8.11 3.04 -4.02
N VAL A 183 8.85 3.77 -4.86
CA VAL A 183 8.46 5.08 -5.40
C VAL A 183 8.71 5.07 -6.90
N TYR A 184 7.66 5.38 -7.67
CA TYR A 184 7.67 5.29 -9.13
C TYR A 184 7.10 6.56 -9.75
N GLU A 185 7.58 6.87 -10.96
CA GLU A 185 7.18 8.03 -11.77
C GLU A 185 6.85 7.62 -13.21
N ASN A 186 6.44 8.59 -14.02
CA ASN A 186 6.12 8.40 -15.44
C ASN A 186 5.03 7.32 -15.67
N MET A 187 3.98 7.35 -14.83
CA MET A 187 2.87 6.40 -14.92
C MET A 187 2.06 6.62 -16.20
N LYS A 188 1.80 5.52 -16.93
CA LYS A 188 0.80 5.46 -18.00
C LYS A 188 -0.20 4.36 -17.69
N TRP A 189 -1.49 4.66 -17.73
CA TRP A 189 -2.54 3.78 -17.27
C TRP A 189 -3.29 3.11 -18.42
N TYR A 190 -3.57 1.82 -18.27
CA TYR A 190 -4.22 0.97 -19.25
C TYR A 190 -5.37 0.21 -18.60
N SER A 191 -6.40 -0.11 -19.40
CA SER A 191 -7.49 -0.99 -18.94
C SER A 191 -6.99 -2.43 -18.80
N SER A 192 -7.43 -3.13 -17.75
CA SER A 192 -7.19 -4.57 -17.61
C SER A 192 -7.80 -5.33 -18.79
N GLY A 193 -7.10 -6.36 -19.25
CA GLY A 193 -7.50 -7.13 -20.42
C GLY A 193 -6.86 -6.66 -21.74
N VAL A 194 -6.15 -5.54 -21.75
CA VAL A 194 -5.32 -5.13 -22.89
C VAL A 194 -3.93 -5.71 -22.69
N GLU A 195 -3.51 -6.61 -23.56
CA GLU A 195 -2.14 -7.13 -23.56
C GLU A 195 -1.18 -6.03 -24.00
N THR A 196 -0.20 -5.75 -23.15
CA THR A 196 0.94 -4.92 -23.48
C THR A 196 2.22 -5.67 -23.11
N PRO A 197 3.37 -5.36 -23.74
CA PRO A 197 4.66 -5.99 -23.42
C PRO A 197 5.11 -5.79 -21.96
N PHE A 198 4.46 -4.89 -21.23
CA PHE A 198 4.74 -4.53 -19.83
C PHE A 198 3.68 -5.03 -18.84
N TYR A 199 2.98 -6.08 -19.19
CA TYR A 199 1.91 -6.61 -18.35
C TYR A 199 2.44 -7.17 -17.02
N PRO A 200 1.88 -6.77 -15.85
CA PRO A 200 2.35 -7.26 -14.55
C PRO A 200 2.07 -8.76 -14.40
N ARG A 201 3.12 -9.56 -14.40
CA ARG A 201 3.01 -11.04 -14.34
C ARG A 201 2.34 -11.56 -13.08
N LEU A 202 2.49 -10.85 -11.95
CA LEU A 202 1.94 -11.25 -10.65
C LEU A 202 0.42 -11.03 -10.54
N CYS A 203 -0.20 -10.38 -11.51
CA CYS A 203 -1.61 -10.00 -11.47
C CYS A 203 -2.47 -10.62 -12.58
N LYS A 204 -2.00 -11.68 -13.23
CA LYS A 204 -2.72 -12.33 -14.35
C LYS A 204 -4.14 -12.79 -14.03
N GLU A 205 -4.41 -13.18 -12.78
CA GLU A 205 -5.72 -13.65 -12.33
C GLU A 205 -6.83 -12.59 -12.33
N ASN A 206 -6.44 -11.31 -12.41
CA ASN A 206 -7.37 -10.17 -12.39
C ASN A 206 -7.78 -9.65 -13.78
N LEU A 207 -7.39 -10.35 -14.85
CA LEU A 207 -7.63 -9.96 -16.25
C LEU A 207 -9.09 -9.77 -16.62
N SER A 208 -10.00 -10.55 -16.03
CA SER A 208 -11.42 -10.54 -16.39
C SER A 208 -12.22 -9.37 -15.82
N ARG A 209 -11.61 -8.51 -14.99
CA ARG A 209 -12.31 -7.40 -14.32
C ARG A 209 -12.11 -6.09 -15.10
N SER A 210 -13.06 -5.76 -15.97
CA SER A 210 -13.02 -4.60 -16.90
C SER A 210 -12.86 -3.23 -16.26
N ASN A 211 -13.20 -3.06 -14.97
CA ASN A 211 -13.07 -1.77 -14.25
C ASN A 211 -11.71 -1.55 -13.61
N ARG A 212 -10.78 -2.50 -13.71
CA ARG A 212 -9.44 -2.40 -13.15
C ARG A 212 -8.46 -1.79 -14.15
N LYS A 213 -7.47 -1.11 -13.61
CA LYS A 213 -6.39 -0.46 -14.38
C LYS A 213 -5.04 -0.97 -13.89
N TYR A 214 -4.10 -1.05 -14.82
CA TYR A 214 -2.68 -1.27 -14.50
C TYR A 214 -1.85 -0.18 -15.15
N CYS A 215 -0.61 0.00 -14.69
CA CYS A 215 0.26 1.02 -15.25
C CYS A 215 1.61 0.48 -15.69
N THR A 216 2.24 1.21 -16.62
CA THR A 216 3.69 1.23 -16.78
C THR A 216 4.24 2.40 -15.97
N CYS A 217 5.38 2.19 -15.32
CA CYS A 217 6.07 3.21 -14.53
C CYS A 217 7.56 2.91 -14.47
N GLN A 218 8.33 3.87 -14.00
CA GLN A 218 9.77 3.76 -13.80
C GLN A 218 10.10 4.01 -12.32
N ALA A 219 11.09 3.31 -11.79
CA ALA A 219 11.61 3.60 -10.47
C ALA A 219 12.24 4.99 -10.43
N VAL A 220 11.97 5.75 -9.40
CA VAL A 220 12.59 7.07 -9.23
C VAL A 220 14.08 6.88 -8.91
N ASN A 221 14.95 7.58 -9.63
CA ASN A 221 16.38 7.57 -9.34
C ASN A 221 16.65 8.15 -7.96
N LYS A 222 17.42 7.43 -7.15
CA LYS A 222 17.72 7.79 -5.74
C LYS A 222 18.65 9.01 -5.64
N PRO A 223 18.60 9.77 -4.53
CA PRO A 223 17.81 9.53 -3.34
C PRO A 223 16.37 10.10 -3.46
N ASN A 224 15.38 9.35 -2.98
CA ASN A 224 13.99 9.82 -2.89
C ASN A 224 13.60 10.03 -1.42
N ILE A 225 13.00 11.18 -1.10
CA ILE A 225 12.66 11.58 0.26
C ILE A 225 11.55 10.74 0.90
N TYR A 226 10.80 9.97 0.10
CA TYR A 226 9.66 9.18 0.59
C TYR A 226 10.03 7.73 0.94
N ILE A 227 11.04 7.16 0.30
CA ILE A 227 11.40 5.75 0.50
C ILE A 227 11.78 5.47 1.97
N ASN A 228 11.37 4.33 2.51
CA ASN A 228 11.58 3.90 3.90
C ASN A 228 10.91 4.78 4.97
N LYS A 229 9.95 5.65 4.60
CA LYS A 229 9.14 6.38 5.57
C LYS A 229 7.81 5.68 5.84
N ASN A 230 7.24 5.92 7.02
CA ASN A 230 5.95 5.38 7.42
C ASN A 230 4.83 6.38 7.13
N VAL A 231 3.77 5.90 6.46
CA VAL A 231 2.57 6.69 6.08
C VAL A 231 1.29 6.16 6.71
N ALA A 232 1.38 5.29 7.73
CA ALA A 232 0.20 4.66 8.33
C ALA A 232 -0.82 5.68 8.83
N ASP A 233 -0.38 6.81 9.37
CA ASP A 233 -1.25 7.89 9.87
C ASP A 233 -1.89 8.73 8.76
N LEU A 234 -1.35 8.67 7.55
CA LEU A 234 -1.84 9.45 6.40
C LEU A 234 -2.88 8.71 5.58
N VAL A 235 -2.91 7.39 5.63
CA VAL A 235 -3.77 6.55 4.83
C VAL A 235 -4.48 5.52 5.70
N ASN A 236 -5.78 5.35 5.49
CA ASN A 236 -6.50 4.30 6.19
C ASN A 236 -6.00 2.92 5.71
N MET A 237 -5.24 2.24 6.57
CA MET A 237 -4.59 0.97 6.24
C MET A 237 -5.58 -0.21 6.15
N THR A 238 -6.79 -0.08 6.69
CA THR A 238 -7.74 -1.19 6.79
C THR A 238 -8.78 -1.24 5.67
N GLN A 239 -9.01 -0.11 4.98
CA GLN A 239 -10.08 -0.01 3.99
C GLN A 239 -9.54 -0.02 2.54
N ASN A 240 -9.71 1.04 1.79
CA ASN A 240 -9.39 1.10 0.38
C ASN A 240 -7.89 0.83 0.11
N PRO A 241 -7.53 -0.08 -0.83
CA PRO A 241 -6.13 -0.32 -1.20
C PRO A 241 -5.49 0.86 -1.95
N VAL A 242 -6.25 1.85 -2.40
CA VAL A 242 -5.78 3.03 -3.14
C VAL A 242 -6.12 4.30 -2.38
N SER A 243 -5.15 5.20 -2.28
CA SER A 243 -5.30 6.53 -1.65
C SER A 243 -4.60 7.60 -2.47
N TYR A 244 -5.07 8.84 -2.36
CA TYR A 244 -4.50 9.99 -3.05
C TYR A 244 -4.17 11.09 -2.05
N ILE A 245 -2.97 11.66 -2.14
CA ILE A 245 -2.54 12.80 -1.34
C ILE A 245 -2.21 13.96 -2.27
N ASN A 246 -2.80 15.12 -2.02
CA ASN A 246 -2.51 16.35 -2.76
C ASN A 246 -1.45 17.16 -2.00
N GLY A 247 -0.18 16.93 -2.31
CA GLY A 247 0.94 17.65 -1.71
C GLY A 247 1.24 19.00 -2.35
N ARG A 248 0.78 19.26 -3.58
CA ARG A 248 1.00 20.57 -4.24
C ARG A 248 0.37 21.73 -3.47
N LYS A 249 -0.67 21.48 -2.66
CA LYS A 249 -1.23 22.49 -1.75
C LYS A 249 -0.24 22.95 -0.70
N ASN A 250 0.61 22.05 -0.20
CA ASN A 250 1.65 22.40 0.78
C ASN A 250 2.76 23.21 0.11
N THR A 251 3.17 22.82 -1.10
CA THR A 251 4.11 23.62 -1.91
C THR A 251 3.60 25.04 -2.09
N ALA A 252 2.35 25.21 -2.52
CA ALA A 252 1.73 26.51 -2.68
C ALA A 252 1.73 27.32 -1.37
N LYS A 253 1.43 26.68 -0.23
CA LYS A 253 1.40 27.32 1.09
C LYS A 253 2.78 27.86 1.49
N VAL A 254 3.83 27.06 1.29
CA VAL A 254 5.21 27.46 1.65
C VAL A 254 5.72 28.58 0.73
N LEU A 255 5.39 28.53 -0.56
CA LEU A 255 5.91 29.49 -1.54
C LEU A 255 5.12 30.80 -1.59
N LYS A 256 3.89 30.83 -1.08
CA LYS A 256 3.04 32.02 -1.07
C LYS A 256 3.70 33.29 -0.49
N PRO A 257 4.38 33.25 0.68
CA PRO A 257 5.03 34.43 1.25
C PRO A 257 6.13 35.02 0.36
N TYR A 258 6.91 34.18 -0.33
CA TYR A 258 7.95 34.63 -1.25
C TYR A 258 7.33 35.33 -2.48
N TYR A 259 6.29 34.72 -3.04
CA TYR A 259 5.57 35.27 -4.16
C TYR A 259 4.94 36.64 -3.87
N GLU A 260 4.32 36.80 -2.69
CA GLU A 260 3.72 38.07 -2.26
C GLU A 260 4.79 39.15 -2.09
N LYS A 261 5.92 38.85 -1.47
CA LYS A 261 7.04 39.81 -1.35
C LYS A 261 7.63 40.20 -2.70
N PHE A 262 7.77 39.23 -3.61
CA PHE A 262 8.28 39.49 -4.96
C PHE A 262 7.36 40.41 -5.75
N ILE A 263 6.04 40.15 -5.75
CA ILE A 263 5.06 41.00 -6.46
C ILE A 263 5.00 42.41 -5.89
N ASN A 264 5.11 42.53 -4.58
CA ASN A 264 5.03 43.83 -3.91
C ASN A 264 6.35 44.64 -3.92
N ASN A 265 7.35 44.21 -4.66
CA ASN A 265 8.70 44.80 -4.72
C ASN A 265 9.45 44.85 -3.37
N SER A 266 9.09 44.03 -2.44
CA SER A 266 9.76 43.93 -1.13
C SER A 266 10.89 42.89 -1.08
N MET A 267 11.18 42.28 -2.24
CA MET A 267 12.24 41.31 -2.45
C MET A 267 12.75 41.42 -3.87
N ASP A 268 14.05 41.51 -4.08
CA ASP A 268 14.63 41.50 -5.42
C ASP A 268 14.63 40.07 -6.03
N ILE A 269 14.98 39.95 -7.30
CA ILE A 269 14.94 38.67 -7.99
C ILE A 269 15.99 37.70 -7.49
N HIS A 270 17.17 38.21 -7.09
CA HIS A 270 18.24 37.37 -6.58
C HIS A 270 17.88 36.80 -5.20
N ASP A 271 17.37 37.64 -4.30
CA ASP A 271 16.86 37.20 -3.01
C ASP A 271 15.70 36.22 -3.14
N PHE A 272 14.82 36.46 -4.12
CA PHE A 272 13.73 35.51 -4.41
C PHE A 272 14.26 34.17 -4.87
N GLU A 273 15.19 34.13 -5.82
CA GLU A 273 15.80 32.90 -6.33
C GLU A 273 16.54 32.14 -5.24
N MET A 274 17.35 32.82 -4.44
CA MET A 274 18.13 32.21 -3.38
C MET A 274 17.25 31.59 -2.28
N ASN A 275 16.29 32.33 -1.77
CA ASN A 275 15.42 31.85 -0.71
C ASN A 275 14.40 30.82 -1.20
N PHE A 276 13.77 31.09 -2.33
CA PHE A 276 12.83 30.20 -3.00
C PHE A 276 13.50 28.91 -3.46
N GLY A 277 14.70 28.99 -4.05
CA GLY A 277 15.48 27.87 -4.47
C GLY A 277 15.87 26.96 -3.30
N ASN A 278 16.32 27.54 -2.19
CA ASN A 278 16.67 26.81 -0.97
C ASN A 278 15.47 26.02 -0.40
N ASP A 279 14.29 26.63 -0.36
CA ASP A 279 13.10 25.93 0.12
C ASP A 279 12.64 24.85 -0.87
N LEU A 280 12.77 25.09 -2.17
CA LEU A 280 12.52 24.04 -3.18
C LEU A 280 13.45 22.83 -2.99
N VAL A 281 14.75 23.06 -2.73
CA VAL A 281 15.69 21.97 -2.44
C VAL A 281 15.29 21.21 -1.18
N LYS A 282 14.91 21.91 -0.10
CA LYS A 282 14.40 21.28 1.12
C LYS A 282 13.16 20.43 0.87
N MET A 283 12.32 20.83 -0.10
CA MET A 283 11.14 20.06 -0.54
C MET A 283 11.48 18.90 -1.50
N GLY A 284 12.76 18.62 -1.73
CA GLY A 284 13.23 17.57 -2.63
C GLY A 284 13.21 17.91 -4.12
N PHE A 285 13.14 19.22 -4.48
CA PHE A 285 13.35 19.65 -5.85
C PHE A 285 14.85 19.81 -6.11
N LYS A 286 15.34 19.34 -7.25
CA LYS A 286 16.68 19.65 -7.73
C LYS A 286 16.63 20.94 -8.55
N LEU A 287 17.52 21.85 -8.26
CA LEU A 287 17.71 23.04 -9.08
C LEU A 287 18.61 22.65 -10.26
N GLY A 288 18.13 22.83 -11.49
CA GLY A 288 18.96 22.83 -12.67
C GLY A 288 19.83 24.09 -12.69
N SER A 289 21.09 23.99 -13.16
CA SER A 289 21.88 25.20 -13.39
C SER A 289 21.22 26.02 -14.51
N PHE A 290 21.10 27.31 -14.30
CA PHE A 290 20.52 28.27 -15.28
C PHE A 290 21.26 28.30 -16.64
N ASN A 291 22.44 27.69 -16.70
CA ASN A 291 23.32 27.69 -17.90
C ASN A 291 23.21 26.43 -18.75
N ASP A 292 22.30 25.50 -18.45
CA ASP A 292 22.19 24.28 -19.25
C ASP A 292 21.33 24.55 -20.49
N SER A 293 22.01 25.02 -21.56
CA SER A 293 21.45 25.27 -22.89
C SER A 293 20.81 24.02 -23.57
N LYS A 294 20.84 22.87 -22.94
CA LYS A 294 20.21 21.62 -23.40
C LYS A 294 18.71 21.53 -23.15
N TYR A 295 18.13 22.46 -22.42
CA TYR A 295 16.70 22.47 -22.14
C TYR A 295 15.98 23.58 -22.91
N GLU A 296 16.05 23.52 -24.23
CA GLU A 296 15.09 24.24 -25.07
C GLU A 296 13.68 23.67 -24.87
N TYR A 297 12.89 24.41 -24.12
CA TYR A 297 11.45 24.19 -24.14
C TYR A 297 10.86 24.71 -25.43
N ASN A 298 10.15 23.83 -26.15
CA ASN A 298 9.38 24.18 -27.37
C ASN A 298 8.19 25.13 -27.12
N ASN A 299 8.13 25.78 -25.97
CA ASN A 299 7.18 26.85 -25.71
C ASN A 299 7.95 28.17 -25.63
N LYS A 300 8.07 28.82 -26.80
CA LYS A 300 8.72 30.11 -27.01
C LYS A 300 8.23 31.27 -26.11
N ASN A 301 7.27 31.04 -25.24
CA ASN A 301 6.68 32.05 -24.37
C ASN A 301 7.04 31.91 -22.87
N ILE A 302 7.85 30.93 -22.47
CA ILE A 302 8.27 30.79 -21.09
C ILE A 302 9.70 31.31 -20.94
N LEU A 303 9.75 32.61 -20.81
CA LEU A 303 10.67 33.43 -20.09
C LEU A 303 12.15 33.04 -20.15
N ASN A 304 12.81 33.71 -21.04
CA ASN A 304 14.12 34.26 -20.70
C ASN A 304 13.89 35.24 -19.53
N ILE A 305 14.13 34.83 -18.26
CA ILE A 305 13.84 35.66 -17.06
C ILE A 305 14.88 36.79 -16.93
N THR A 306 15.56 37.16 -17.96
CA THR A 306 16.30 38.40 -18.00
C THR A 306 15.39 39.62 -17.95
N ASP A 307 14.07 39.46 -18.20
CA ASP A 307 13.12 40.55 -18.09
C ASP A 307 12.22 40.40 -16.84
N TYR A 308 12.71 40.93 -15.71
CA TYR A 308 12.00 41.06 -14.45
C TYR A 308 10.62 41.74 -14.59
N LYS A 309 10.49 42.74 -15.48
CA LYS A 309 9.22 43.44 -15.72
C LYS A 309 8.18 42.54 -16.37
N GLN A 310 8.62 41.66 -17.26
CA GLN A 310 7.77 40.72 -17.96
C GLN A 310 7.26 39.61 -17.02
N LEU A 311 8.15 39.06 -16.17
CA LEU A 311 7.77 38.11 -15.13
C LEU A 311 6.74 38.73 -14.16
N LYS A 312 6.98 39.95 -13.69
CA LYS A 312 6.07 40.65 -12.79
C LYS A 312 4.70 40.93 -13.42
N LYS A 313 4.64 41.27 -14.70
CA LYS A 313 3.39 41.45 -15.42
C LYS A 313 2.59 40.17 -15.56
N MET A 314 3.26 39.03 -15.86
CA MET A 314 2.62 37.72 -15.96
C MET A 314 2.06 37.28 -14.62
N LEU A 315 2.83 37.40 -13.54
CA LEU A 315 2.42 36.97 -12.21
C LEU A 315 1.27 37.79 -11.63
N LYS A 316 1.10 39.07 -12.03
CA LYS A 316 -0.05 39.91 -11.62
C LYS A 316 -1.39 39.48 -12.20
N HIS A 317 -1.39 38.80 -13.35
CA HIS A 317 -2.60 38.41 -14.07
C HIS A 317 -2.93 36.92 -13.98
N THR A 318 -2.12 36.14 -13.29
CA THR A 318 -2.28 34.68 -13.17
C THR A 318 -2.68 34.34 -11.76
N ASP A 319 -3.59 33.38 -11.58
CA ASP A 319 -3.89 32.88 -10.24
C ASP A 319 -2.64 32.28 -9.62
N TYR A 320 -2.60 32.28 -8.29
CA TYR A 320 -1.44 31.87 -7.51
C TYR A 320 -1.01 30.42 -7.84
N SER A 321 -1.96 29.53 -8.09
CA SER A 321 -1.72 28.12 -8.44
C SER A 321 -0.97 27.99 -9.76
N THR A 322 -1.40 28.72 -10.78
CA THR A 322 -0.79 28.75 -12.11
C THR A 322 0.59 29.38 -12.06
N ALA A 323 0.77 30.49 -11.32
CA ALA A 323 2.05 31.14 -11.14
C ALA A 323 3.07 30.23 -10.43
N THR A 324 2.66 29.55 -9.37
CA THR A 324 3.51 28.58 -8.68
C THR A 324 3.88 27.41 -9.58
N SER A 325 2.96 26.90 -10.36
CA SER A 325 3.21 25.82 -11.32
C SER A 325 4.20 26.26 -12.41
N LEU A 326 4.11 27.49 -12.92
CA LEU A 326 5.04 28.06 -13.88
C LEU A 326 6.43 28.25 -13.29
N LEU A 327 6.55 28.73 -12.07
CA LEU A 327 7.83 28.88 -11.38
C LEU A 327 8.48 27.52 -11.09
N ILE A 328 7.71 26.55 -10.61
CA ILE A 328 8.19 25.20 -10.33
C ILE A 328 8.58 24.45 -11.60
N SER A 329 7.90 24.69 -12.73
CA SER A 329 8.24 24.06 -14.00
C SER A 329 9.63 24.41 -14.53
N LYS A 330 10.22 25.51 -14.05
CA LYS A 330 11.60 25.91 -14.39
C LYS A 330 12.66 25.20 -13.57
N TRP A 331 12.35 24.73 -12.36
CA TRP A 331 13.24 23.93 -11.54
C TRP A 331 12.85 22.47 -11.66
N ARG A 332 13.51 21.76 -12.56
CA ARG A 332 13.25 20.34 -12.78
C ARG A 332 14.02 19.46 -11.81
N TYR A 333 13.41 18.32 -11.53
CA TYR A 333 14.12 17.15 -11.07
C TYR A 333 15.16 16.73 -12.13
N ILE A 334 16.39 16.64 -11.73
CA ILE A 334 17.45 15.95 -12.46
C ILE A 334 17.50 14.51 -11.96
#